data_fc58c4f864df43bfa0622ebddef4f177
#
_entry.id   fc58c4f864df43bfa0622ebddef4f177
#
_cell.length_a   1.000
_cell.length_b   1.000
_cell.length_c   1.000
_cell.angle_alpha   90.00
_cell.angle_beta   90.00
_cell.angle_gamma   90.00
#
_symmetry.space_group_name_H-M   'P 1'
#
loop_
_entity.id
_entity.type
_entity.pdbx_description
1 polymer ?
#
loop_
_entity_poly.entity_id
_entity_poly.type
_entity_poly.pdbx_seq_one_letter_code
_entity_poly.pdbx_strand_id
1 'polypeptide(L)'
;MKQMGKEIFQVKDGKMTLNTDEDLVRRLWDNYYVPYMKGYFASLGKFRSDDVKTGDILAYTGSTSSAVYFPDTVEIGNKSYPIDYIVCDSPVMEGGENIKVQQGAGMAVTKSDEEHEYAASVFLKWFTQKNQNLRFVCESSYMPVLKEANSVDALDSVIKENNIEVNQKVYDCFTTEMEDFDKTSFYTIGAFDNSYSARKILDYSLADKAKADKDAMDAAIVDGESREEALAQYLTDENFQRWYTEFCHSLECI
;
A
#
# COMPACT_ATOMS: atom_id res chain seq x y z
N MET A 1 -5.72 7.05 8.48
CA MET A 1 -5.92 7.51 9.87
C MET A 1 -4.64 8.05 10.49
N LYS A 2 -3.48 7.35 10.41
CA LYS A 2 -2.24 7.83 11.02
C LYS A 2 -1.81 9.22 10.53
N GLN A 3 -1.92 9.50 9.23
CA GLN A 3 -1.69 10.83 8.65
C GLN A 3 -2.54 11.94 9.33
N MET A 4 -3.70 11.57 9.89
CA MET A 4 -4.61 12.48 10.60
C MET A 4 -4.41 12.46 12.13
N GLY A 5 -3.25 11.96 12.59
CA GLY A 5 -2.91 11.93 14.02
C GLY A 5 -3.62 10.85 14.84
N LYS A 6 -4.29 9.90 14.20
CA LYS A 6 -5.03 8.83 14.90
C LYS A 6 -4.52 7.44 14.51
N GLU A 7 -4.44 6.56 15.48
CA GLU A 7 -4.16 5.13 15.28
C GLU A 7 -5.40 4.32 15.59
N ILE A 8 -5.78 3.40 14.71
CA ILE A 8 -6.89 2.47 14.94
C ILE A 8 -6.53 1.52 16.08
N PHE A 9 -5.32 1.00 16.06
CA PHE A 9 -4.80 0.10 17.09
C PHE A 9 -3.72 0.79 17.90
N GLN A 10 -4.04 1.15 19.14
CA GLN A 10 -3.04 1.64 20.09
C GLN A 10 -2.51 0.45 20.88
N VAL A 11 -1.23 0.13 20.70
CA VAL A 11 -0.60 -1.02 21.37
C VAL A 11 0.35 -0.52 22.46
N LYS A 12 0.06 -0.91 23.71
CA LYS A 12 0.91 -0.61 24.85
C LYS A 12 1.14 -1.90 25.65
N ASP A 13 2.40 -2.23 25.90
CA ASP A 13 2.81 -3.43 26.66
C ASP A 13 2.16 -4.73 26.09
N GLY A 14 2.09 -4.85 24.76
CA GLY A 14 1.47 -5.98 24.06
C GLY A 14 -0.06 -6.01 24.09
N LYS A 15 -0.70 -5.06 24.75
CA LYS A 15 -2.16 -4.94 24.80
C LYS A 15 -2.64 -3.90 23.80
N MET A 16 -3.60 -4.28 22.99
CA MET A 16 -4.26 -3.43 22.02
C MET A 16 -5.47 -2.75 22.61
N THR A 17 -5.64 -1.47 22.28
CA THR A 17 -6.86 -0.70 22.50
C THR A 17 -7.34 -0.21 21.14
N LEU A 18 -8.61 -0.48 20.85
CA LEU A 18 -9.25 -0.05 19.61
C LEU A 18 -9.65 1.42 19.70
N ASN A 19 -9.37 2.17 18.65
CA ASN A 19 -9.77 3.57 18.49
C ASN A 19 -10.40 3.76 17.12
N THR A 20 -11.69 3.57 17.03
CA THR A 20 -12.49 3.87 15.83
C THR A 20 -13.07 5.28 15.98
N ASP A 21 -12.48 6.22 15.26
CA ASP A 21 -12.97 7.60 15.20
C ASP A 21 -13.91 7.72 14.00
N GLU A 22 -15.21 7.92 14.24
CA GLU A 22 -16.24 7.90 13.20
C GLU A 22 -15.99 8.97 12.13
N ASP A 23 -15.59 10.18 12.52
CA ASP A 23 -15.35 11.27 11.57
C ASP A 23 -14.20 10.93 10.63
N LEU A 24 -13.12 10.30 11.14
CA LEU A 24 -12.01 9.86 10.32
C LEU A 24 -12.38 8.66 9.45
N VAL A 25 -13.14 7.70 9.96
CA VAL A 25 -13.61 6.57 9.17
C VAL A 25 -14.57 7.06 8.07
N ARG A 26 -15.39 8.08 8.35
CA ARG A 26 -16.22 8.76 7.35
C ARG A 26 -15.36 9.38 6.25
N ARG A 27 -14.26 10.05 6.60
CA ARG A 27 -13.33 10.58 5.57
C ARG A 27 -12.71 9.49 4.71
N LEU A 28 -12.40 8.31 5.27
CA LEU A 28 -11.94 7.17 4.46
C LEU A 28 -13.02 6.66 3.52
N TRP A 29 -14.27 6.58 4.00
CA TRP A 29 -15.42 6.25 3.18
C TRP A 29 -15.59 7.25 2.03
N ASP A 30 -15.57 8.54 2.29
CA ASP A 30 -15.73 9.59 1.29
C ASP A 30 -14.58 9.62 0.26
N ASN A 31 -13.37 9.19 0.65
CA ASN A 31 -12.20 9.16 -0.23
C ASN A 31 -11.98 7.81 -0.94
N TYR A 32 -12.69 6.76 -0.58
CA TYR A 32 -12.58 5.45 -1.23
C TYR A 32 -13.92 4.94 -1.76
N TYR A 33 -14.91 4.74 -0.90
CA TYR A 33 -16.19 4.16 -1.27
C TYR A 33 -16.94 5.06 -2.28
N VAL A 34 -17.07 6.34 -1.98
CA VAL A 34 -17.79 7.27 -2.85
C VAL A 34 -17.18 7.37 -4.25
N PRO A 35 -15.86 7.58 -4.43
CA PRO A 35 -15.24 7.56 -5.76
C PRO A 35 -15.34 6.19 -6.45
N TYR A 36 -15.28 5.09 -5.71
CA TYR A 36 -15.44 3.75 -6.26
C TYR A 36 -16.85 3.54 -6.84
N MET A 37 -17.90 3.93 -6.10
CA MET A 37 -19.29 3.88 -6.58
C MET A 37 -19.52 4.79 -7.78
N LYS A 38 -18.85 5.94 -7.82
CA LYS A 38 -18.89 6.86 -8.98
C LYS A 38 -18.11 6.35 -10.20
N GLY A 39 -17.32 5.29 -10.06
CA GLY A 39 -16.51 4.72 -11.13
C GLY A 39 -15.19 5.46 -11.37
N TYR A 40 -14.70 6.25 -10.39
CA TYR A 40 -13.39 6.88 -10.46
C TYR A 40 -12.28 5.94 -10.02
N PHE A 41 -12.59 4.93 -9.23
CA PHE A 41 -11.71 3.86 -8.80
C PHE A 41 -12.20 2.51 -9.32
N ALA A 42 -11.29 1.65 -9.69
CA ALA A 42 -11.57 0.28 -10.10
C ALA A 42 -10.58 -0.68 -9.45
N SER A 43 -11.03 -1.92 -9.25
CA SER A 43 -10.24 -3.01 -8.70
C SER A 43 -10.78 -4.31 -9.31
N LEU A 44 -10.31 -4.64 -10.52
CA LEU A 44 -10.85 -5.74 -11.33
C LEU A 44 -9.98 -6.99 -11.21
N GLY A 45 -8.67 -6.85 -11.42
CA GLY A 45 -7.71 -7.94 -11.31
C GLY A 45 -7.22 -8.18 -9.87
N LYS A 46 -6.33 -9.14 -9.71
CA LYS A 46 -5.68 -9.43 -8.43
C LYS A 46 -4.75 -8.29 -8.00
N PHE A 47 -4.00 -7.75 -8.94
CA PHE A 47 -3.07 -6.63 -8.72
C PHE A 47 -3.45 -5.43 -9.58
N ARG A 48 -3.20 -4.22 -9.05
CA ARG A 48 -3.51 -2.97 -9.78
C ARG A 48 -2.70 -2.84 -11.06
N SER A 49 -1.48 -3.39 -11.10
CA SER A 49 -0.68 -3.48 -12.33
C SER A 49 -1.38 -4.27 -13.45
N ASP A 50 -2.24 -5.23 -13.11
CA ASP A 50 -3.01 -5.97 -14.11
C ASP A 50 -4.09 -5.07 -14.74
N ASP A 51 -4.75 -4.24 -13.93
CA ASP A 51 -5.78 -3.31 -14.40
C ASP A 51 -5.17 -2.17 -15.26
N VAL A 52 -3.89 -1.80 -15.04
CA VAL A 52 -3.18 -0.89 -15.95
C VAL A 52 -2.91 -1.56 -17.30
N LYS A 53 -2.51 -2.84 -17.31
CA LYS A 53 -2.24 -3.58 -18.56
C LYS A 53 -3.44 -3.64 -19.50
N THR A 54 -4.65 -3.68 -18.95
CA THR A 54 -5.91 -3.69 -19.70
C THR A 54 -6.46 -2.30 -19.99
N GLY A 55 -5.84 -1.25 -19.45
CA GLY A 55 -6.28 0.13 -19.63
C GLY A 55 -7.47 0.51 -18.77
N ASP A 56 -7.84 -0.31 -17.78
CA ASP A 56 -8.99 -0.06 -16.91
C ASP A 56 -8.73 1.07 -15.91
N ILE A 57 -7.46 1.28 -15.54
CA ILE A 57 -7.03 2.36 -14.66
C ILE A 57 -5.81 3.10 -15.24
N LEU A 58 -5.70 4.38 -14.95
CA LEU A 58 -4.60 5.25 -15.40
C LEU A 58 -3.47 5.36 -14.39
N ALA A 59 -3.76 5.14 -13.11
CA ALA A 59 -2.79 5.26 -12.03
C ALA A 59 -3.15 4.31 -10.87
N TYR A 60 -2.16 3.91 -10.10
CA TYR A 60 -2.37 3.17 -8.87
C TYR A 60 -1.33 3.55 -7.82
N THR A 61 -1.67 3.33 -6.56
CA THR A 61 -0.72 3.38 -5.45
C THR A 61 -0.26 1.97 -5.12
N GLY A 62 1.01 1.83 -4.78
CA GLY A 62 1.59 0.52 -4.47
C GLY A 62 2.87 0.61 -3.67
N SER A 63 3.43 -0.53 -3.33
CA SER A 63 4.78 -0.64 -2.75
C SER A 63 5.82 -0.37 -3.83
N THR A 64 6.99 0.16 -3.45
CA THR A 64 8.15 0.29 -4.35
C THR A 64 8.49 -1.03 -5.06
N SER A 65 8.33 -2.16 -4.37
CA SER A 65 8.53 -3.49 -4.95
C SER A 65 7.55 -3.84 -6.08
N SER A 66 6.49 -3.07 -6.29
CA SER A 66 5.56 -3.26 -7.41
C SER A 66 5.99 -2.55 -8.70
N ALA A 67 7.02 -1.71 -8.67
CA ALA A 67 7.48 -0.92 -9.81
C ALA A 67 7.82 -1.77 -11.05
N VAL A 68 8.44 -2.94 -10.84
CA VAL A 68 8.81 -3.87 -11.92
C VAL A 68 7.59 -4.43 -12.70
N TYR A 69 6.41 -4.40 -12.11
CA TYR A 69 5.18 -4.94 -12.70
C TYR A 69 4.38 -3.89 -13.47
N PHE A 70 4.76 -2.61 -13.41
CA PHE A 70 4.12 -1.58 -14.22
C PHE A 70 4.39 -1.85 -15.70
N PRO A 71 3.36 -1.91 -16.58
CA PRO A 71 3.55 -2.32 -17.97
C PRO A 71 4.22 -1.23 -18.80
N ASP A 72 4.82 -1.63 -19.93
CA ASP A 72 5.31 -0.71 -20.97
C ASP A 72 4.26 -0.49 -22.06
N THR A 73 3.24 -1.34 -22.08
CA THR A 73 2.14 -1.29 -23.06
C THR A 73 0.82 -1.55 -22.39
N VAL A 74 -0.25 -1.00 -22.97
CA VAL A 74 -1.64 -1.28 -22.61
C VAL A 74 -2.29 -2.07 -23.74
N GLU A 75 -2.98 -3.14 -23.38
CA GLU A 75 -3.71 -4.02 -24.30
C GLU A 75 -5.20 -3.65 -24.31
N ILE A 76 -5.67 -3.09 -25.43
CA ILE A 76 -7.08 -2.75 -25.62
C ILE A 76 -7.66 -3.56 -26.78
N GLY A 77 -8.50 -4.52 -26.47
CA GLY A 77 -9.00 -5.51 -27.46
C GLY A 77 -7.84 -6.33 -28.01
N ASN A 78 -7.60 -6.25 -29.33
CA ASN A 78 -6.51 -6.98 -30.00
C ASN A 78 -5.32 -6.07 -30.37
N LYS A 79 -5.19 -4.92 -29.73
CA LYS A 79 -4.14 -3.96 -30.02
C LYS A 79 -3.34 -3.62 -28.78
N SER A 80 -2.01 -3.51 -28.95
CA SER A 80 -1.06 -3.07 -27.96
C SER A 80 -0.64 -1.63 -28.22
N TYR A 81 -0.64 -0.81 -27.19
CA TYR A 81 -0.27 0.59 -27.26
C TYR A 81 0.89 0.86 -26.29
N PRO A 82 2.02 1.43 -26.73
CA PRO A 82 3.05 1.85 -25.82
C PRO A 82 2.53 2.97 -24.90
N ILE A 83 2.96 2.97 -23.65
CA ILE A 83 2.63 4.00 -22.67
C ILE A 83 3.88 4.53 -22.01
N ASP A 84 3.87 5.81 -21.68
CA ASP A 84 4.83 6.42 -20.77
C ASP A 84 4.25 6.41 -19.36
N TYR A 85 5.12 6.61 -18.37
CA TYR A 85 4.73 6.64 -16.96
C TYR A 85 5.41 7.81 -16.25
N ILE A 86 4.84 8.19 -15.12
CA ILE A 86 5.47 9.06 -14.14
C ILE A 86 5.33 8.41 -12.76
N VAL A 87 6.36 8.56 -11.94
CA VAL A 87 6.33 8.19 -10.52
C VAL A 87 6.06 9.45 -9.72
N CYS A 88 5.08 9.39 -8.83
CA CYS A 88 4.74 10.46 -7.92
C CYS A 88 4.84 9.95 -6.50
N ASP A 89 5.09 10.83 -5.55
CA ASP A 89 5.02 10.50 -4.14
C ASP A 89 3.62 10.04 -3.74
N SER A 90 3.53 9.24 -2.67
CA SER A 90 2.26 8.72 -2.18
C SER A 90 1.35 9.87 -1.72
N PRO A 91 0.04 9.84 -2.02
CA PRO A 91 -0.86 10.91 -1.64
C PRO A 91 -0.99 11.01 -0.11
N VAL A 92 -1.08 12.25 0.35
CA VAL A 92 -1.35 12.58 1.75
C VAL A 92 -2.78 13.09 1.86
N MET A 93 -3.49 12.68 2.90
CA MET A 93 -4.83 13.20 3.20
C MET A 93 -4.76 14.71 3.44
N GLU A 94 -5.71 15.47 2.92
CA GLU A 94 -5.78 16.92 3.12
C GLU A 94 -5.74 17.28 4.61
N GLY A 95 -4.79 18.13 5.00
CA GLY A 95 -4.53 18.50 6.39
C GLY A 95 -3.82 17.42 7.20
N GLY A 96 -3.35 16.35 6.56
CA GLY A 96 -2.60 15.26 7.19
C GLY A 96 -1.09 15.47 7.15
N GLU A 97 -0.38 14.65 7.90
CA GLU A 97 1.08 14.59 7.92
C GLU A 97 1.61 13.62 6.87
N ASN A 98 2.81 13.87 6.34
CA ASN A 98 3.46 12.94 5.43
C ASN A 98 3.95 11.70 6.18
N ILE A 99 3.04 10.75 6.34
CA ILE A 99 3.29 9.47 7.01
C ILE A 99 3.01 8.35 6.02
N LYS A 100 3.99 7.47 5.83
CA LYS A 100 3.89 6.28 4.99
C LYS A 100 3.97 5.02 5.82
N VAL A 101 3.29 3.97 5.38
CA VAL A 101 3.39 2.65 6.02
C VAL A 101 4.72 2.03 5.63
N GLN A 102 5.54 1.70 6.63
CA GLN A 102 6.73 0.90 6.42
C GLN A 102 6.37 -0.58 6.42
N GLN A 103 6.53 -1.21 5.27
CA GLN A 103 6.42 -2.65 5.09
C GLN A 103 7.77 -3.19 4.61
N GLY A 104 8.05 -4.44 4.94
CA GLY A 104 9.29 -5.07 4.49
C GLY A 104 9.42 -6.49 5.00
N ALA A 105 10.44 -7.18 4.51
CA ALA A 105 10.85 -8.47 5.03
C ALA A 105 11.72 -8.27 6.27
N GLY A 106 11.41 -9.00 7.33
CA GLY A 106 12.27 -9.11 8.51
C GLY A 106 13.09 -10.39 8.44
N MET A 107 14.30 -10.34 8.97
CA MET A 107 15.14 -11.52 9.13
C MET A 107 15.36 -11.77 10.61
N ALA A 108 15.26 -13.04 11.03
CA ALA A 108 15.50 -13.48 12.40
C ALA A 108 16.51 -14.61 12.41
N VAL A 109 17.41 -14.59 13.37
CA VAL A 109 18.27 -15.73 13.67
C VAL A 109 17.46 -16.72 14.51
N THR A 110 17.26 -17.93 14.00
CA THR A 110 16.60 -19.00 14.75
C THR A 110 17.58 -19.60 15.75
N LYS A 111 17.06 -20.05 16.88
CA LYS A 111 17.86 -20.70 17.91
C LYS A 111 18.48 -21.98 17.37
N SER A 112 19.80 -22.11 17.55
CA SER A 112 20.61 -23.27 17.14
C SER A 112 21.79 -23.45 18.11
N ASP A 113 22.90 -24.05 17.66
CA ASP A 113 24.15 -24.01 18.38
C ASP A 113 24.87 -22.66 18.17
N GLU A 114 25.84 -22.39 19.03
CA GLU A 114 26.55 -21.11 19.08
C GLU A 114 27.26 -20.77 17.76
N GLU A 115 27.79 -21.74 17.05
CA GLU A 115 28.52 -21.53 15.79
C GLU A 115 27.57 -21.10 14.67
N HIS A 116 26.41 -21.76 14.55
CA HIS A 116 25.40 -21.40 13.53
C HIS A 116 24.73 -20.05 13.84
N GLU A 117 24.41 -19.77 15.11
CA GLU A 117 23.86 -18.46 15.50
C GLU A 117 24.84 -17.32 15.21
N TYR A 118 26.15 -17.56 15.52
CA TYR A 118 27.20 -16.61 15.22
C TYR A 118 27.35 -16.38 13.69
N ALA A 119 27.42 -17.47 12.90
CA ALA A 119 27.53 -17.36 11.45
C ALA A 119 26.34 -16.62 10.83
N ALA A 120 25.11 -16.90 11.26
CA ALA A 120 23.91 -16.20 10.84
C ALA A 120 23.98 -14.70 11.18
N SER A 121 24.44 -14.37 12.37
CA SER A 121 24.61 -12.98 12.82
C SER A 121 25.66 -12.23 12.00
N VAL A 122 26.77 -12.88 11.64
CA VAL A 122 27.81 -12.33 10.77
C VAL A 122 27.24 -12.07 9.36
N PHE A 123 26.47 -13.04 8.83
CA PHE A 123 25.80 -12.85 7.52
C PHE A 123 24.85 -11.65 7.54
N LEU A 124 23.98 -11.54 8.54
CA LEU A 124 23.03 -10.43 8.64
C LEU A 124 23.75 -9.08 8.77
N LYS A 125 24.83 -9.03 9.54
CA LYS A 125 25.64 -7.82 9.67
C LYS A 125 26.29 -7.44 8.34
N TRP A 126 26.79 -8.40 7.57
CA TRP A 126 27.33 -8.17 6.23
C TRP A 126 26.24 -7.74 5.25
N PHE A 127 25.09 -8.42 5.23
CA PHE A 127 23.97 -8.16 4.32
C PHE A 127 23.39 -6.75 4.49
N THR A 128 23.38 -6.23 5.73
CA THR A 128 22.89 -4.89 6.05
C THR A 128 23.93 -3.78 5.89
N GLN A 129 25.17 -4.08 5.51
CA GLN A 129 26.16 -3.05 5.18
C GLN A 129 25.74 -2.26 3.94
N LYS A 130 26.05 -0.95 3.91
CA LYS A 130 25.62 -0.02 2.88
C LYS A 130 25.73 -0.57 1.46
N ASN A 131 26.92 -0.98 1.04
CA ASN A 131 27.15 -1.43 -0.34
C ASN A 131 26.43 -2.74 -0.66
N GLN A 132 26.44 -3.71 0.24
CA GLN A 132 25.77 -5.01 0.02
C GLN A 132 24.25 -4.82 0.00
N ASN A 133 23.73 -4.00 0.91
CA ASN A 133 22.30 -3.73 0.97
C ASN A 133 21.82 -2.96 -0.27
N LEU A 134 22.56 -1.94 -0.72
CA LEU A 134 22.20 -1.20 -1.94
C LEU A 134 22.25 -2.08 -3.21
N ARG A 135 23.18 -3.03 -3.29
CA ARG A 135 23.18 -4.02 -4.40
C ARG A 135 21.90 -4.86 -4.38
N PHE A 136 21.52 -5.37 -3.20
CA PHE A 136 20.25 -6.10 -3.03
C PHE A 136 19.03 -5.24 -3.37
N VAL A 137 19.03 -3.97 -2.97
CA VAL A 137 17.98 -2.99 -3.28
C VAL A 137 17.74 -2.87 -4.78
N CYS A 138 18.81 -2.73 -5.57
CA CYS A 138 18.71 -2.63 -7.03
C CYS A 138 18.01 -3.83 -7.70
N GLU A 139 18.14 -5.02 -7.11
CA GLU A 139 17.54 -6.25 -7.65
C GLU A 139 16.17 -6.56 -7.06
N SER A 140 15.91 -6.15 -5.82
CA SER A 140 14.70 -6.53 -5.07
C SER A 140 13.60 -5.48 -5.05
N SER A 141 13.92 -4.24 -5.42
CA SER A 141 13.03 -3.07 -5.32
C SER A 141 12.59 -2.73 -3.88
N TYR A 142 13.32 -3.21 -2.86
CA TYR A 142 13.13 -2.80 -1.47
C TYR A 142 13.97 -1.55 -1.17
N MET A 143 13.50 -0.71 -0.23
CA MET A 143 14.29 0.43 0.25
C MET A 143 15.46 -0.03 1.13
N PRO A 144 16.59 0.74 1.16
CA PRO A 144 17.72 0.42 2.02
C PRO A 144 17.37 0.46 3.50
N VAL A 145 17.99 -0.42 4.31
CA VAL A 145 17.74 -0.50 5.75
C VAL A 145 18.53 0.55 6.56
N LEU A 146 19.63 1.08 6.00
CA LEU A 146 20.43 2.12 6.66
C LEU A 146 20.01 3.51 6.16
N LYS A 147 19.85 4.45 7.09
CA LYS A 147 19.53 5.84 6.74
C LYS A 147 20.54 6.47 5.78
N GLU A 148 21.83 6.25 6.01
CA GLU A 148 22.91 6.75 5.16
C GLU A 148 22.95 6.15 3.74
N ALA A 149 22.20 5.07 3.53
CA ALA A 149 22.04 4.44 2.22
C ALA A 149 20.80 4.97 1.48
N ASN A 150 19.88 5.67 2.16
CA ASN A 150 18.69 6.25 1.58
C ASN A 150 18.99 7.64 0.98
N SER A 151 19.84 7.67 -0.04
CA SER A 151 20.12 8.86 -0.84
C SER A 151 20.44 8.47 -2.28
N VAL A 152 20.07 9.31 -3.22
CA VAL A 152 20.33 9.11 -4.65
C VAL A 152 21.83 8.97 -4.92
N ASP A 153 22.67 9.81 -4.29
CA ASP A 153 24.13 9.75 -4.44
C ASP A 153 24.71 8.40 -4.00
N ALA A 154 24.18 7.81 -2.93
CA ALA A 154 24.62 6.51 -2.44
C ALA A 154 24.21 5.39 -3.40
N LEU A 155 23.01 5.45 -3.95
CA LEU A 155 22.49 4.53 -4.95
C LEU A 155 23.32 4.58 -6.23
N ASP A 156 23.53 5.77 -6.78
CA ASP A 156 24.29 6.00 -8.02
C ASP A 156 25.74 5.53 -7.89
N SER A 157 26.37 5.78 -6.73
CA SER A 157 27.74 5.32 -6.48
C SER A 157 27.84 3.79 -6.56
N VAL A 158 26.90 3.07 -5.92
CA VAL A 158 26.91 1.60 -5.93
C VAL A 158 26.57 1.04 -7.30
N ILE A 159 25.64 1.61 -8.02
CA ILE A 159 25.29 1.25 -9.41
C ILE A 159 26.54 1.36 -10.29
N LYS A 160 27.23 2.50 -10.23
CA LYS A 160 28.41 2.78 -11.03
C LYS A 160 29.60 1.90 -10.66
N GLU A 161 29.92 1.77 -9.36
CA GLU A 161 31.06 0.98 -8.87
C GLU A 161 30.92 -0.51 -9.18
N ASN A 162 29.71 -1.04 -9.21
CA ASN A 162 29.44 -2.45 -9.44
C ASN A 162 28.89 -2.75 -10.84
N ASN A 163 28.76 -1.73 -11.71
CA ASN A 163 28.20 -1.85 -13.06
C ASN A 163 26.85 -2.59 -13.07
N ILE A 164 25.93 -2.16 -12.17
CA ILE A 164 24.62 -2.78 -12.00
C ILE A 164 23.66 -2.21 -13.05
N GLU A 165 22.97 -3.08 -13.76
CA GLU A 165 21.84 -2.70 -14.61
C GLU A 165 20.55 -2.66 -13.76
N VAL A 166 19.98 -1.48 -13.57
CA VAL A 166 18.76 -1.29 -12.79
C VAL A 166 17.59 -1.02 -13.73
N ASN A 167 16.44 -1.64 -13.45
CA ASN A 167 15.20 -1.30 -14.15
C ASN A 167 14.83 0.17 -13.89
N GLN A 168 14.59 0.93 -14.96
CA GLN A 168 14.33 2.38 -14.87
C GLN A 168 13.14 2.71 -13.96
N LYS A 169 12.06 1.93 -13.99
CA LYS A 169 10.89 2.14 -13.13
C LYS A 169 11.22 1.99 -11.64
N VAL A 170 12.10 1.03 -11.33
CA VAL A 170 12.61 0.82 -9.97
C VAL A 170 13.48 2.00 -9.54
N TYR A 171 14.37 2.44 -10.41
CA TYR A 171 15.23 3.59 -10.15
C TYR A 171 14.40 4.86 -9.90
N ASP A 172 13.39 5.13 -10.73
CA ASP A 172 12.53 6.30 -10.61
C ASP A 172 11.70 6.25 -9.30
N CYS A 173 11.24 5.06 -8.88
CA CYS A 173 10.60 4.89 -7.58
C CYS A 173 11.55 5.18 -6.41
N PHE A 174 12.79 4.69 -6.49
CA PHE A 174 13.79 4.94 -5.43
C PHE A 174 14.15 6.41 -5.33
N THR A 175 14.41 7.08 -6.45
CA THR A 175 14.76 8.49 -6.45
C THR A 175 13.63 9.34 -5.90
N THR A 176 12.39 9.06 -6.28
CA THR A 176 11.20 9.75 -5.74
C THR A 176 11.09 9.58 -4.22
N GLU A 177 11.26 8.36 -3.70
CA GLU A 177 11.19 8.11 -2.26
C GLU A 177 12.39 8.69 -1.48
N MET A 178 13.60 8.65 -2.07
CA MET A 178 14.81 9.15 -1.43
C MET A 178 14.87 10.68 -1.35
N GLU A 179 14.31 11.39 -2.33
CA GLU A 179 14.26 12.85 -2.35
C GLU A 179 13.47 13.43 -1.16
N ASP A 180 12.43 12.75 -0.72
CA ASP A 180 11.59 13.17 0.39
C ASP A 180 11.75 12.30 1.66
N PHE A 181 12.77 11.44 1.70
CA PHE A 181 13.00 10.51 2.80
C PHE A 181 13.06 11.21 4.17
N ASP A 182 13.81 12.32 4.28
CA ASP A 182 13.97 13.08 5.53
C ASP A 182 12.69 13.84 5.94
N LYS A 183 11.76 14.06 5.02
CA LYS A 183 10.47 14.72 5.27
C LYS A 183 9.34 13.72 5.53
N THR A 184 9.61 12.43 5.37
CA THR A 184 8.64 11.36 5.51
C THR A 184 8.80 10.68 6.87
N SER A 185 7.71 10.54 7.60
CA SER A 185 7.64 9.69 8.78
C SER A 185 7.15 8.30 8.39
N PHE A 186 7.86 7.28 8.84
CA PHE A 186 7.46 5.89 8.59
C PHE A 186 6.75 5.30 9.79
N TYR A 187 5.72 4.51 9.52
CA TYR A 187 4.85 3.93 10.53
C TYR A 187 4.68 2.42 10.33
N THR A 188 4.76 1.71 11.43
CA THR A 188 4.41 0.30 11.51
C THR A 188 3.56 0.07 12.76
N ILE A 189 2.54 -0.77 12.65
CA ILE A 189 1.68 -1.12 13.79
C ILE A 189 2.45 -2.03 14.74
N GLY A 190 2.37 -1.73 16.05
CA GLY A 190 2.91 -2.60 17.09
C GLY A 190 2.27 -3.99 17.07
N ALA A 191 3.03 -5.02 17.46
CA ALA A 191 2.52 -6.38 17.51
C ALA A 191 1.53 -6.56 18.68
N PHE A 192 0.41 -7.24 18.42
CA PHE A 192 -0.58 -7.67 19.41
C PHE A 192 -1.23 -8.98 18.99
N ASP A 193 -1.87 -9.66 19.92
CA ASP A 193 -2.57 -10.92 19.65
C ASP A 193 -3.66 -10.71 18.60
N ASN A 194 -3.80 -11.65 17.67
CA ASN A 194 -4.75 -11.59 16.54
C ASN A 194 -4.55 -10.40 15.54
N SER A 195 -3.40 -9.72 15.58
CA SER A 195 -3.09 -8.61 14.66
C SER A 195 -3.27 -8.97 13.18
N TYR A 196 -3.07 -10.23 12.80
CA TYR A 196 -3.32 -10.70 11.43
C TYR A 196 -4.81 -10.65 11.06
N SER A 197 -5.71 -11.05 11.96
CA SER A 197 -7.16 -10.96 11.74
C SER A 197 -7.63 -9.51 11.66
N ALA A 198 -7.11 -8.65 12.56
CA ALA A 198 -7.35 -7.22 12.54
C ALA A 198 -6.95 -6.59 11.19
N ARG A 199 -5.76 -6.94 10.71
CA ARG A 199 -5.26 -6.47 9.42
C ARG A 199 -6.18 -6.87 8.27
N LYS A 200 -6.69 -8.09 8.25
CA LYS A 200 -7.64 -8.53 7.22
C LYS A 200 -8.93 -7.71 7.21
N ILE A 201 -9.47 -7.38 8.38
CA ILE A 201 -10.66 -6.53 8.47
C ILE A 201 -10.38 -5.15 7.86
N LEU A 202 -9.21 -4.56 8.17
CA LEU A 202 -8.83 -3.27 7.58
C LEU A 202 -8.63 -3.35 6.06
N ASP A 203 -8.03 -4.43 5.56
CA ASP A 203 -7.72 -4.60 4.14
C ASP A 203 -8.99 -4.80 3.30
N TYR A 204 -9.96 -5.55 3.82
CA TYR A 204 -11.07 -6.05 2.99
C TYR A 204 -12.43 -5.41 3.29
N SER A 205 -12.74 -5.02 4.53
CA SER A 205 -14.10 -4.62 4.91
C SER A 205 -14.67 -3.53 4.00
N LEU A 206 -13.96 -2.42 3.80
CA LEU A 206 -14.45 -1.33 2.94
C LEU A 206 -14.38 -1.67 1.45
N ALA A 207 -13.35 -2.40 1.04
CA ALA A 207 -13.17 -2.80 -0.34
C ALA A 207 -14.25 -3.80 -0.80
N ASP A 208 -14.55 -4.80 0.03
CA ASP A 208 -15.59 -5.79 -0.23
C ASP A 208 -16.98 -5.14 -0.25
N LYS A 209 -17.23 -4.22 0.68
CA LYS A 209 -18.47 -3.43 0.70
C LYS A 209 -18.65 -2.61 -0.58
N ALA A 210 -17.61 -1.87 -0.98
CA ALA A 210 -17.64 -1.06 -2.18
C ALA A 210 -17.88 -1.91 -3.44
N LYS A 211 -17.20 -3.07 -3.51
CA LYS A 211 -17.37 -4.00 -4.63
C LYS A 211 -18.78 -4.58 -4.69
N ALA A 212 -19.29 -5.08 -3.57
CA ALA A 212 -20.62 -5.70 -3.52
C ALA A 212 -21.72 -4.69 -3.89
N ASP A 213 -21.66 -3.46 -3.36
CA ASP A 213 -22.62 -2.42 -3.68
C ASP A 213 -22.51 -1.98 -5.15
N LYS A 214 -21.30 -1.89 -5.68
CA LYS A 214 -21.07 -1.55 -7.09
C LYS A 214 -21.62 -2.62 -8.03
N ASP A 215 -21.38 -3.89 -7.73
CA ASP A 215 -21.91 -5.01 -8.51
C ASP A 215 -23.46 -5.00 -8.50
N ALA A 216 -24.08 -4.73 -7.36
CA ALA A 216 -25.54 -4.63 -7.23
C ALA A 216 -26.10 -3.41 -7.98
N MET A 217 -25.44 -2.25 -7.86
CA MET A 217 -25.79 -1.05 -8.61
C MET A 217 -25.71 -1.26 -10.12
N ASP A 218 -24.65 -1.89 -10.61
CA ASP A 218 -24.45 -2.14 -12.04
C ASP A 218 -25.52 -3.14 -12.57
N ALA A 219 -25.92 -4.12 -11.77
CA ALA A 219 -27.02 -5.02 -12.12
C ALA A 219 -28.36 -4.27 -12.25
N ALA A 220 -28.69 -3.36 -11.31
CA ALA A 220 -29.91 -2.55 -11.38
C ALA A 220 -29.93 -1.64 -12.63
N ILE A 221 -28.78 -1.08 -13.02
CA ILE A 221 -28.65 -0.29 -14.25
C ILE A 221 -28.90 -1.16 -15.49
N VAL A 222 -28.39 -2.39 -15.51
CA VAL A 222 -28.66 -3.34 -16.61
C VAL A 222 -30.14 -3.68 -16.70
N ASP A 223 -30.84 -3.76 -15.56
CA ASP A 223 -32.28 -4.03 -15.47
C ASP A 223 -33.15 -2.78 -15.80
N GLY A 224 -32.51 -1.66 -16.12
CA GLY A 224 -33.18 -0.46 -16.66
C GLY A 224 -33.30 0.71 -15.68
N GLU A 225 -32.72 0.65 -14.50
CA GLU A 225 -32.67 1.79 -13.60
C GLU A 225 -31.69 2.85 -14.11
N SER A 226 -31.99 4.12 -13.90
CA SER A 226 -31.03 5.17 -14.24
C SER A 226 -29.82 5.12 -13.32
N ARG A 227 -28.62 5.46 -13.86
CA ARG A 227 -27.40 5.48 -13.05
C ARG A 227 -27.50 6.42 -11.85
N GLU A 228 -28.18 7.54 -12.00
CA GLU A 228 -28.34 8.53 -10.94
C GLU A 228 -29.19 7.98 -9.79
N GLU A 229 -30.32 7.35 -10.08
CA GLU A 229 -31.21 6.73 -9.10
C GLU A 229 -30.53 5.55 -8.42
N ALA A 230 -29.91 4.66 -9.19
CA ALA A 230 -29.18 3.52 -8.65
C ALA A 230 -28.06 3.97 -7.70
N LEU A 231 -27.24 4.97 -8.10
CA LEU A 231 -26.14 5.49 -7.27
C LEU A 231 -26.66 6.14 -5.99
N ALA A 232 -27.75 6.89 -6.05
CA ALA A 232 -28.31 7.60 -4.90
C ALA A 232 -28.71 6.67 -3.74
N GLN A 233 -29.08 5.43 -4.02
CA GLN A 233 -29.42 4.43 -2.99
C GLN A 233 -28.25 4.03 -2.11
N TYR A 234 -27.02 4.13 -2.63
CA TYR A 234 -25.81 3.71 -1.92
C TYR A 234 -25.06 4.86 -1.25
N LEU A 235 -25.18 6.09 -1.75
CA LEU A 235 -24.52 7.27 -1.19
C LEU A 235 -25.32 7.92 -0.04
N THR A 236 -25.86 7.09 0.85
CA THR A 236 -26.67 7.52 1.99
C THR A 236 -25.89 7.41 3.30
N ASP A 237 -26.27 8.23 4.26
CA ASP A 237 -25.73 8.14 5.62
C ASP A 237 -26.05 6.79 6.27
N GLU A 238 -27.24 6.26 6.05
CA GLU A 238 -27.66 4.96 6.56
C GLU A 238 -26.78 3.81 6.05
N ASN A 239 -26.33 3.86 4.78
CA ASN A 239 -25.45 2.84 4.23
C ASN A 239 -24.05 2.90 4.87
N PHE A 240 -23.54 4.10 5.12
CA PHE A 240 -22.31 4.27 5.88
C PHE A 240 -22.45 3.75 7.31
N GLN A 241 -23.48 4.17 8.05
CA GLN A 241 -23.68 3.81 9.45
C GLN A 241 -23.82 2.30 9.66
N ARG A 242 -24.51 1.62 8.74
CA ARG A 242 -24.64 0.17 8.77
C ARG A 242 -23.27 -0.50 8.63
N TRP A 243 -22.50 -0.13 7.60
CA TRP A 243 -21.16 -0.65 7.41
C TRP A 243 -20.21 -0.30 8.56
N TYR A 244 -20.24 0.94 9.06
CA TYR A 244 -19.41 1.39 10.17
C TYR A 244 -19.67 0.58 11.45
N THR A 245 -20.93 0.31 11.76
CA THR A 245 -21.31 -0.52 12.90
C THR A 245 -20.77 -1.95 12.77
N GLU A 246 -20.92 -2.56 11.61
CA GLU A 246 -20.39 -3.91 11.33
C GLU A 246 -18.85 -3.94 11.36
N PHE A 247 -18.20 -2.93 10.84
CA PHE A 247 -16.75 -2.76 10.87
C PHE A 247 -16.22 -2.66 12.30
N CYS A 248 -16.81 -1.80 13.12
CA CYS A 248 -16.43 -1.66 14.53
C CYS A 248 -16.64 -2.97 15.30
N HIS A 249 -17.80 -3.60 15.13
CA HIS A 249 -18.11 -4.88 15.78
C HIS A 249 -17.11 -5.98 15.37
N SER A 250 -16.74 -6.05 14.10
CA SER A 250 -15.75 -7.02 13.62
C SER A 250 -14.37 -6.82 14.25
N LEU A 251 -13.98 -5.57 14.52
CA LEU A 251 -12.72 -5.26 15.21
C LEU A 251 -12.78 -5.50 16.72
N GLU A 252 -13.93 -5.33 17.35
CA GLU A 252 -14.14 -5.61 18.77
C GLU A 252 -14.11 -7.11 19.10
N CYS A 253 -14.43 -7.96 18.11
CA CYS A 253 -14.44 -9.42 18.25
C CYS A 253 -13.05 -10.08 18.11
N ILE A 254 -11.98 -9.30 17.88
CA ILE A 254 -10.60 -9.79 17.75
C ILE A 254 -9.96 -9.94 19.12
#